data_3b1b41f75157710c098a567c3b3dfb55
#
_entry.id   3b1b41f75157710c098a567c3b3dfb55
#
_cell.length_a   1.000
_cell.length_b   1.000
_cell.length_c   1.000
_cell.angle_alpha   90.00
_cell.angle_beta   90.00
_cell.angle_gamma   90.00
#
_symmetry.space_group_name_H-M   'P 1'
#
loop_
_entity.id
_entity.type
_entity.pdbx_description
1 polymer ?
#
loop_
_entity_poly.entity_id
_entity_poly.type
_entity_poly.pdbx_seq_one_letter_code
_entity_poly.pdbx_strand_id
1 'polypeptide(L)'
;MSSFEANLKTMPFAEQTILLRVFNSKDELMAILPNFPAKQGTLRVFSHVASTTGQIGRDEANEALRIFGEYTERAQQNPGLHPKLDLLLNLRDGDFLKIERIESSYAHLLANIHDRKASAAESEAFIELLNQGKVRAAEKVRDAWEPQTYVIDGVLNYFGTHGNQRMESSYWDKVPLKYSNFTDQDFEASGVRYAPGSIVRTGAYIGPQTVIMNQAFINIGAYVAG
;
A
#
# COMPACT_ATOMS: atom_id res chain seq x y z
N MET A 1 -12.05 9.92 30.32
CA MET A 1 -11.01 9.46 29.37
C MET A 1 -10.54 10.65 28.54
N SER A 2 -9.26 10.71 28.15
CA SER A 2 -8.77 11.72 27.21
C SER A 2 -9.38 11.46 25.83
N SER A 3 -9.65 12.51 25.06
CA SER A 3 -10.20 12.35 23.72
C SER A 3 -9.15 11.77 22.76
N PHE A 4 -9.58 11.04 21.74
CA PHE A 4 -8.71 10.50 20.71
C PHE A 4 -7.81 11.59 20.08
N GLU A 5 -8.38 12.75 19.80
CA GLU A 5 -7.63 13.88 19.24
C GLU A 5 -6.52 14.38 20.17
N ALA A 6 -6.77 14.42 21.47
CA ALA A 6 -5.76 14.79 22.45
C ALA A 6 -4.63 13.75 22.52
N ASN A 7 -4.98 12.47 22.47
CA ASN A 7 -4.00 11.37 22.46
C ASN A 7 -3.13 11.41 21.20
N LEU A 8 -3.69 11.70 20.02
CA LEU A 8 -2.93 11.81 18.79
C LEU A 8 -1.87 12.92 18.81
N LYS A 9 -2.10 14.03 19.53
CA LYS A 9 -1.11 15.12 19.61
C LYS A 9 0.21 14.71 20.26
N THR A 10 0.19 13.72 21.14
CA THR A 10 1.39 13.21 21.83
C THR A 10 2.08 12.06 21.10
N MET A 11 1.49 11.56 20.00
CA MET A 11 2.03 10.41 19.28
C MET A 11 2.98 10.83 18.15
N PRO A 12 4.01 10.02 17.83
CA PRO A 12 4.89 10.28 16.71
C PRO A 12 4.11 10.29 15.39
N PHE A 13 4.58 11.10 14.46
CA PHE A 13 4.10 11.09 13.09
C PHE A 13 4.65 9.87 12.34
N ALA A 14 3.89 9.38 11.37
CA ALA A 14 4.29 8.27 10.50
C ALA A 14 4.47 8.80 9.05
N GLU A 15 5.30 9.84 8.90
CA GLU A 15 5.38 10.65 7.68
C GLU A 15 5.83 9.84 6.46
N GLN A 16 6.78 8.91 6.65
CA GLN A 16 7.32 8.07 5.59
C GLN A 16 6.49 6.82 5.33
N THR A 17 5.55 6.49 6.21
CA THR A 17 4.69 5.32 6.03
C THR A 17 3.63 5.61 4.96
N ILE A 18 3.59 4.79 3.92
CA ILE A 18 2.57 4.84 2.86
C ILE A 18 1.29 4.18 3.33
N LEU A 19 1.41 2.96 3.83
CA LEU A 19 0.29 2.20 4.38
C LEU A 19 0.79 1.13 5.37
N LEU A 20 -0.14 0.63 6.17
CA LEU A 20 0.04 -0.61 6.92
C LEU A 20 -0.91 -1.68 6.37
N ARG A 21 -0.41 -2.90 6.23
CA ARG A 21 -1.22 -4.11 6.08
C ARG A 21 -1.30 -4.81 7.42
N VAL A 22 -2.50 -5.19 7.80
CA VAL A 22 -2.79 -5.87 9.06
C VAL A 22 -3.19 -7.31 8.74
N PHE A 23 -2.39 -8.27 9.17
CA PHE A 23 -2.66 -9.69 8.98
C PHE A 23 -3.03 -10.34 10.31
N ASN A 24 -3.85 -11.39 10.27
CA ASN A 24 -4.06 -12.25 11.42
C ASN A 24 -2.93 -13.28 11.56
N SER A 25 -3.00 -14.14 12.60
CA SER A 25 -2.03 -15.20 12.86
C SER A 25 -1.94 -16.29 11.78
N LYS A 26 -2.87 -16.30 10.81
CA LYS A 26 -2.88 -17.21 9.65
C LYS A 26 -2.39 -16.53 8.37
N ASP A 27 -1.77 -15.34 8.47
CA ASP A 27 -1.35 -14.51 7.34
C ASP A 27 -2.50 -14.08 6.39
N GLU A 28 -3.75 -14.06 6.88
CA GLU A 28 -4.87 -13.49 6.13
C GLU A 28 -4.90 -11.97 6.31
N LEU A 29 -5.01 -11.22 5.21
CA LEU A 29 -5.09 -9.75 5.23
C LEU A 29 -6.44 -9.30 5.80
N MET A 30 -6.41 -8.66 6.96
CA MET A 30 -7.60 -8.23 7.71
C MET A 30 -7.97 -6.78 7.47
N ALA A 31 -6.98 -5.92 7.19
CA ALA A 31 -7.18 -4.50 6.91
C ALA A 31 -6.00 -3.88 6.19
N ILE A 32 -6.27 -2.80 5.45
CA ILE A 32 -5.28 -1.88 4.89
C ILE A 32 -5.53 -0.50 5.49
N LEU A 33 -4.47 0.13 5.98
CA LEU A 33 -4.50 1.46 6.60
C LEU A 33 -3.62 2.40 5.77
N PRO A 34 -4.16 3.06 4.74
CA PRO A 34 -3.41 4.04 3.95
C PRO A 34 -3.22 5.35 4.72
N ASN A 35 -2.08 6.01 4.50
CA ASN A 35 -1.70 7.25 5.19
C ASN A 35 -2.33 8.49 4.54
N PHE A 36 -3.64 8.58 4.58
CA PHE A 36 -4.38 9.79 4.15
C PHE A 36 -4.65 10.72 5.32
N PRO A 37 -4.79 12.02 5.10
CA PRO A 37 -5.12 12.98 6.16
C PRO A 37 -6.30 12.55 7.03
N ALA A 38 -7.39 12.07 6.43
CA ALA A 38 -8.59 11.61 7.15
C ALA A 38 -8.45 10.26 7.86
N LYS A 39 -7.41 9.46 7.55
CA LYS A 39 -7.19 8.10 8.08
C LYS A 39 -5.90 7.95 8.89
N GLN A 40 -5.08 8.99 8.94
CA GLN A 40 -3.78 8.99 9.63
C GLN A 40 -3.86 8.60 11.10
N GLY A 41 -4.93 8.99 11.80
CA GLY A 41 -5.10 8.69 13.21
C GLY A 41 -5.05 7.18 13.48
N THR A 42 -5.83 6.40 12.76
CA THR A 42 -5.82 4.93 12.92
C THR A 42 -4.46 4.33 12.56
N LEU A 43 -3.87 4.75 11.45
CA LEU A 43 -2.54 4.29 11.04
C LEU A 43 -1.49 4.58 12.11
N ARG A 44 -1.47 5.78 12.68
CA ARG A 44 -0.50 6.19 13.72
C ARG A 44 -0.63 5.34 14.97
N VAL A 45 -1.86 5.04 15.43
CA VAL A 45 -2.08 4.18 16.60
C VAL A 45 -1.54 2.77 16.34
N PHE A 46 -1.93 2.14 15.23
CA PHE A 46 -1.43 0.80 14.87
C PHE A 46 0.09 0.76 14.71
N SER A 47 0.66 1.79 14.05
CA SER A 47 2.10 1.93 13.89
C SER A 47 2.83 2.08 15.23
N HIS A 48 2.26 2.83 16.16
CA HIS A 48 2.83 3.08 17.47
C HIS A 48 2.85 1.82 18.34
N VAL A 49 1.71 1.19 18.53
CA VAL A 49 1.62 0.01 19.42
C VAL A 49 2.37 -1.20 18.87
N ALA A 50 2.53 -1.31 17.55
CA ALA A 50 3.33 -2.36 16.91
C ALA A 50 4.81 -2.01 16.75
N SER A 51 5.27 -0.86 17.25
CA SER A 51 6.63 -0.34 16.94
C SER A 51 7.78 -1.23 17.42
N THR A 52 7.59 -1.97 18.49
CA THR A 52 8.65 -2.80 19.11
C THR A 52 8.75 -4.18 18.46
N THR A 53 7.61 -4.82 18.21
CA THR A 53 7.56 -6.24 17.81
C THR A 53 7.11 -6.45 16.37
N GLY A 54 6.54 -5.42 15.72
CA GLY A 54 5.83 -5.56 14.45
C GLY A 54 4.48 -6.28 14.58
N GLN A 55 4.04 -6.52 15.81
CA GLN A 55 2.81 -7.26 16.12
C GLN A 55 1.96 -6.49 17.13
N ILE A 56 0.68 -6.77 17.15
CA ILE A 56 -0.29 -6.29 18.14
C ILE A 56 -0.90 -7.52 18.81
N GLY A 57 -0.42 -7.84 20.00
CA GLY A 57 -1.01 -8.83 20.87
C GLY A 57 -2.10 -8.20 21.75
N ARG A 58 -2.50 -8.91 22.81
CA ARG A 58 -3.59 -8.46 23.70
C ARG A 58 -3.24 -7.16 24.43
N ASP A 59 -1.99 -7.01 24.88
CA ASP A 59 -1.56 -5.83 25.66
C ASP A 59 -1.48 -4.59 24.75
N GLU A 60 -0.88 -4.71 23.57
CA GLU A 60 -0.82 -3.64 22.57
C GLU A 60 -2.22 -3.26 22.07
N ALA A 61 -3.12 -4.24 21.92
CA ALA A 61 -4.52 -3.97 21.57
C ALA A 61 -5.24 -3.16 22.66
N ASN A 62 -5.05 -3.51 23.93
CA ASN A 62 -5.59 -2.77 25.06
C ASN A 62 -5.04 -1.32 25.12
N GLU A 63 -3.75 -1.16 24.82
CA GLU A 63 -3.14 0.17 24.73
C GLU A 63 -3.74 0.97 23.56
N ALA A 64 -3.85 0.37 22.38
CA ALA A 64 -4.48 1.00 21.22
C ALA A 64 -5.92 1.44 21.53
N LEU A 65 -6.72 0.59 22.13
CA LEU A 65 -8.10 0.89 22.53
C LEU A 65 -8.19 2.04 23.54
N ARG A 66 -7.22 2.17 24.47
CA ARG A 66 -7.12 3.35 25.35
C ARG A 66 -6.83 4.63 24.57
N ILE A 67 -5.95 4.55 23.58
CA ILE A 67 -5.60 5.70 22.73
C ILE A 67 -6.79 6.13 21.89
N PHE A 68 -7.61 5.19 21.37
CA PHE A 68 -8.82 5.49 20.62
C PHE A 68 -9.92 6.16 21.46
N GLY A 69 -9.86 6.07 22.81
CA GLY A 69 -10.74 6.80 23.72
C GLY A 69 -12.22 6.58 23.40
N GLU A 70 -12.95 7.67 23.12
CA GLU A 70 -14.39 7.68 22.85
C GLU A 70 -14.81 6.80 21.66
N TYR A 71 -13.91 6.54 20.69
CA TYR A 71 -14.20 5.63 19.57
C TYR A 71 -14.25 4.17 20.01
N THR A 72 -13.51 3.79 21.06
CA THR A 72 -13.58 2.45 21.63
C THR A 72 -14.94 2.17 22.23
N GLU A 73 -15.49 3.12 23.01
CA GLU A 73 -16.83 2.98 23.58
C GLU A 73 -17.92 2.85 22.48
N ARG A 74 -17.80 3.66 21.41
CA ARG A 74 -18.71 3.59 20.27
C ARG A 74 -18.62 2.25 19.54
N ALA A 75 -17.42 1.70 19.36
CA ALA A 75 -17.20 0.41 18.71
C ALA A 75 -17.80 -0.72 19.56
N GLN A 76 -17.65 -0.69 20.89
CA GLN A 76 -18.24 -1.66 21.81
C GLN A 76 -19.77 -1.65 21.79
N GLN A 77 -20.37 -0.46 21.71
CA GLN A 77 -21.82 -0.31 21.65
C GLN A 77 -22.40 -0.66 20.28
N ASN A 78 -21.63 -0.52 19.22
CA ASN A 78 -22.07 -0.71 17.84
C ASN A 78 -21.05 -1.56 17.06
N PRO A 79 -20.99 -2.88 17.27
CA PRO A 79 -20.11 -3.79 16.52
C PRO A 79 -20.30 -3.62 15.00
N GLY A 80 -19.21 -3.54 14.25
CA GLY A 80 -19.20 -3.32 12.80
C GLY A 80 -19.12 -1.86 12.39
N LEU A 81 -19.42 -0.87 13.26
CA LEU A 81 -19.31 0.55 12.93
C LEU A 81 -17.84 0.98 12.74
N HIS A 82 -16.94 0.40 13.49
CA HIS A 82 -15.50 0.68 13.45
C HIS A 82 -14.68 -0.60 13.21
N PRO A 83 -14.66 -1.17 11.98
CA PRO A 83 -14.09 -2.49 11.70
C PRO A 83 -12.62 -2.66 12.12
N LYS A 84 -11.82 -1.58 12.16
CA LYS A 84 -10.43 -1.62 12.61
C LYS A 84 -10.32 -1.77 14.13
N LEU A 85 -11.22 -1.11 14.87
CA LEU A 85 -11.30 -1.27 16.33
C LEU A 85 -11.87 -2.64 16.70
N ASP A 86 -12.80 -3.15 15.90
CA ASP A 86 -13.36 -4.50 16.11
C ASP A 86 -12.27 -5.59 16.02
N LEU A 87 -11.24 -5.39 15.18
CA LEU A 87 -10.07 -6.30 15.13
C LEU A 87 -9.36 -6.35 16.50
N LEU A 88 -9.18 -5.19 17.14
CA LEU A 88 -8.51 -5.07 18.44
C LEU A 88 -9.39 -5.62 19.57
N LEU A 89 -10.69 -5.29 19.56
CA LEU A 89 -11.65 -5.72 20.57
C LEU A 89 -11.83 -7.26 20.60
N ASN A 90 -11.75 -7.89 19.44
CA ASN A 90 -11.95 -9.33 19.28
C ASN A 90 -10.67 -10.17 19.41
N LEU A 91 -9.52 -9.53 19.66
CA LEU A 91 -8.24 -10.24 19.82
C LEU A 91 -8.26 -11.01 21.15
N ARG A 92 -8.05 -12.34 21.08
CA ARG A 92 -8.00 -13.23 22.24
C ARG A 92 -6.58 -13.37 22.77
N ASP A 93 -6.47 -13.91 23.98
CA ASP A 93 -5.16 -14.24 24.54
C ASP A 93 -4.47 -15.32 23.67
N GLY A 94 -3.22 -15.05 23.29
CA GLY A 94 -2.44 -15.87 22.37
C GLY A 94 -2.63 -15.57 20.89
N ASP A 95 -3.65 -14.78 20.49
CA ASP A 95 -3.78 -14.26 19.14
C ASP A 95 -2.95 -12.98 18.97
N PHE A 96 -2.57 -12.69 17.74
CA PHE A 96 -1.89 -11.44 17.38
C PHE A 96 -2.26 -10.98 15.97
N LEU A 97 -2.09 -9.68 15.74
CA LEU A 97 -2.11 -9.08 14.41
C LEU A 97 -0.67 -8.75 14.02
N LYS A 98 -0.24 -9.19 12.85
CA LYS A 98 1.05 -8.86 12.25
C LYS A 98 0.90 -7.59 11.42
N ILE A 99 1.82 -6.65 11.58
CA ILE A 99 1.81 -5.36 10.89
C ILE A 99 2.94 -5.34 9.86
N GLU A 100 2.58 -5.31 8.60
CA GLU A 100 3.51 -5.01 7.51
C GLU A 100 3.46 -3.52 7.21
N ARG A 101 4.61 -2.86 7.20
CA ARG A 101 4.73 -1.43 6.93
C ARG A 101 5.34 -1.21 5.55
N ILE A 102 4.67 -0.43 4.72
CA ILE A 102 5.18 0.03 3.43
C ILE A 102 5.61 1.49 3.58
N GLU A 103 6.86 1.77 3.27
CA GLU A 103 7.48 3.09 3.44
C GLU A 103 8.02 3.66 2.13
N SER A 104 8.21 4.97 2.11
CA SER A 104 8.89 5.73 1.06
C SER A 104 9.93 6.65 1.69
N SER A 105 10.95 7.02 0.92
CA SER A 105 11.89 8.09 1.29
C SER A 105 11.24 9.48 1.33
N TYR A 106 10.08 9.65 0.72
CA TYR A 106 9.33 10.91 0.70
C TYR A 106 8.30 10.95 1.82
N ALA A 107 8.41 11.96 2.68
CA ALA A 107 7.41 12.23 3.71
C ALA A 107 6.08 12.64 3.07
N HIS A 108 4.98 12.22 3.67
CA HIS A 108 3.61 12.56 3.24
C HIS A 108 3.27 12.20 1.77
N LEU A 109 4.03 11.28 1.15
CA LEU A 109 3.88 10.94 -0.27
C LEU A 109 2.43 10.67 -0.67
N LEU A 110 1.72 9.85 0.10
CA LEU A 110 0.35 9.48 -0.23
C LEU A 110 -0.64 10.66 -0.11
N ALA A 111 -0.40 11.57 0.83
CA ALA A 111 -1.20 12.80 0.97
C ALA A 111 -0.94 13.74 -0.23
N ASN A 112 0.32 13.91 -0.62
CA ASN A 112 0.70 14.73 -1.78
C ASN A 112 0.11 14.19 -3.08
N ILE A 113 0.10 12.86 -3.24
CA ILE A 113 -0.54 12.18 -4.38
C ILE A 113 -2.05 12.42 -4.38
N HIS A 114 -2.72 12.22 -3.24
CA HIS A 114 -4.15 12.41 -3.11
C HIS A 114 -4.57 13.84 -3.45
N ASP A 115 -3.82 14.82 -2.97
CA ASP A 115 -4.04 16.23 -3.26
C ASP A 115 -3.59 16.67 -4.66
N ARG A 116 -2.99 15.77 -5.43
CA ARG A 116 -2.38 16.03 -6.75
C ARG A 116 -1.30 17.11 -6.72
N LYS A 117 -0.51 17.12 -5.65
CA LYS A 117 0.60 18.06 -5.41
C LYS A 117 1.97 17.38 -5.47
N ALA A 118 2.00 16.05 -5.64
CA ALA A 118 3.25 15.33 -5.69
C ALA A 118 4.09 15.77 -6.90
N SER A 119 5.37 15.97 -6.66
CA SER A 119 6.38 16.25 -7.69
C SER A 119 6.58 15.06 -8.63
N ALA A 120 7.33 15.27 -9.73
CA ALA A 120 7.69 14.17 -10.63
C ALA A 120 8.46 13.06 -9.89
N ALA A 121 9.43 13.42 -9.05
CA ALA A 121 10.20 12.45 -8.27
C ALA A 121 9.35 11.66 -7.24
N GLU A 122 8.40 12.32 -6.59
CA GLU A 122 7.45 11.64 -5.70
C GLU A 122 6.52 10.70 -6.48
N SER A 123 6.08 11.12 -7.68
CA SER A 123 5.27 10.28 -8.56
C SER A 123 6.05 9.04 -9.02
N GLU A 124 7.31 9.21 -9.42
CA GLU A 124 8.20 8.08 -9.77
C GLU A 124 8.38 7.11 -8.61
N ALA A 125 8.61 7.62 -7.38
CA ALA A 125 8.74 6.80 -6.19
C ALA A 125 7.47 5.99 -5.91
N PHE A 126 6.29 6.57 -6.14
CA PHE A 126 5.03 5.84 -6.00
C PHE A 126 4.85 4.77 -7.07
N ILE A 127 5.18 5.08 -8.33
CA ILE A 127 5.13 4.09 -9.43
C ILE A 127 6.11 2.94 -9.18
N GLU A 128 7.26 3.23 -8.56
CA GLU A 128 8.21 2.17 -8.19
C GLU A 128 7.64 1.23 -7.10
N LEU A 129 6.86 1.73 -6.15
CA LEU A 129 6.14 0.88 -5.19
C LEU A 129 5.11 -0.06 -5.89
N LEU A 130 4.43 0.42 -6.93
CA LEU A 130 3.57 -0.42 -7.79
C LEU A 130 4.39 -1.43 -8.56
N ASN A 131 5.50 -1.00 -9.15
CA ASN A 131 6.42 -1.82 -9.95
C ASN A 131 7.01 -2.99 -9.14
N GLN A 132 7.23 -2.78 -7.85
CA GLN A 132 7.68 -3.79 -6.87
C GLN A 132 6.55 -4.63 -6.28
N GLY A 133 5.29 -4.35 -6.60
CA GLY A 133 4.12 -5.04 -6.02
C GLY A 133 3.85 -4.71 -4.55
N LYS A 134 4.55 -3.72 -3.99
CA LYS A 134 4.36 -3.26 -2.61
C LYS A 134 3.04 -2.50 -2.41
N VAL A 135 2.58 -1.85 -3.45
CA VAL A 135 1.27 -1.20 -3.52
C VAL A 135 0.49 -1.85 -4.66
N ARG A 136 -0.81 -2.06 -4.49
CA ARG A 136 -1.66 -2.75 -5.47
C ARG A 136 -2.96 -1.98 -5.69
N ALA A 137 -3.49 -2.03 -6.90
CA ALA A 137 -4.75 -1.37 -7.26
C ALA A 137 -5.98 -2.00 -6.59
N ALA A 138 -5.91 -3.28 -6.28
CA ALA A 138 -6.91 -3.99 -5.48
C ALA A 138 -6.21 -5.06 -4.63
N GLU A 139 -6.72 -5.28 -3.42
CA GLU A 139 -6.22 -6.32 -2.52
C GLU A 139 -7.40 -7.12 -1.94
N LYS A 140 -7.19 -8.42 -1.75
CA LYS A 140 -8.19 -9.28 -1.09
C LYS A 140 -8.06 -9.09 0.41
N VAL A 141 -9.01 -8.34 0.99
CA VAL A 141 -9.11 -8.12 2.44
C VAL A 141 -10.17 -9.09 2.97
N ARG A 142 -9.77 -10.04 3.82
CA ARG A 142 -10.62 -11.16 4.22
C ARG A 142 -11.14 -11.90 2.97
N ASP A 143 -12.42 -11.95 2.76
CA ASP A 143 -13.05 -12.66 1.64
C ASP A 143 -13.46 -11.75 0.46
N ALA A 144 -13.19 -10.44 0.54
CA ALA A 144 -13.62 -9.46 -0.47
C ALA A 144 -12.43 -8.76 -1.13
N TRP A 145 -12.55 -8.49 -2.44
CA TRP A 145 -11.62 -7.60 -3.13
C TRP A 145 -11.96 -6.14 -2.83
N GLU A 146 -11.01 -5.41 -2.27
CA GLU A 146 -11.13 -3.99 -1.98
C GLU A 146 -10.27 -3.17 -2.96
N PRO A 147 -10.88 -2.25 -3.74
CA PRO A 147 -10.12 -1.34 -4.60
C PRO A 147 -9.37 -0.30 -3.77
N GLN A 148 -8.13 -0.02 -4.17
CA GLN A 148 -7.28 0.99 -3.55
C GLN A 148 -7.28 2.26 -4.41
N THR A 149 -8.23 3.16 -4.16
CA THR A 149 -8.49 4.36 -4.99
C THR A 149 -7.27 5.28 -5.12
N TYR A 150 -6.42 5.35 -4.10
CA TYR A 150 -5.20 6.14 -4.14
C TYR A 150 -4.20 5.70 -5.22
N VAL A 151 -4.33 4.47 -5.72
CA VAL A 151 -3.49 4.00 -6.84
C VAL A 151 -3.86 4.73 -8.12
N ILE A 152 -5.15 4.97 -8.34
CA ILE A 152 -5.63 5.76 -9.48
C ILE A 152 -5.09 7.20 -9.37
N ASP A 153 -5.16 7.80 -8.17
CA ASP A 153 -4.62 9.14 -7.94
C ASP A 153 -3.11 9.20 -8.24
N GLY A 154 -2.35 8.18 -7.82
CA GLY A 154 -0.92 8.08 -8.09
C GLY A 154 -0.58 7.98 -9.58
N VAL A 155 -1.31 7.14 -10.33
CA VAL A 155 -1.15 7.00 -11.79
C VAL A 155 -1.50 8.30 -12.50
N LEU A 156 -2.60 8.96 -12.12
CA LEU A 156 -3.01 10.25 -12.70
C LEU A 156 -2.02 11.37 -12.39
N ASN A 157 -1.44 11.39 -11.17
CA ASN A 157 -0.42 12.35 -10.81
C ASN A 157 0.86 12.13 -11.65
N TYR A 158 1.27 10.87 -11.86
CA TYR A 158 2.38 10.54 -12.77
C TYR A 158 2.12 11.07 -14.18
N PHE A 159 0.94 10.85 -14.75
CA PHE A 159 0.59 11.39 -16.06
C PHE A 159 0.57 12.92 -16.11
N GLY A 160 0.24 13.59 -15.01
CA GLY A 160 0.25 15.05 -14.89
C GLY A 160 1.66 15.65 -14.81
N THR A 161 2.59 14.92 -14.19
CA THR A 161 3.96 15.39 -13.91
C THR A 161 4.98 14.98 -14.99
N HIS A 162 4.62 14.07 -15.91
CA HIS A 162 5.50 13.57 -16.97
C HIS A 162 4.98 13.93 -18.34
N GLY A 163 5.90 14.39 -19.20
CA GLY A 163 5.65 14.62 -20.62
C GLY A 163 5.81 13.34 -21.46
N ASN A 164 5.33 13.39 -22.69
CA ASN A 164 5.63 12.34 -23.66
C ASN A 164 7.12 12.35 -24.00
N GLN A 165 7.70 11.18 -24.17
CA GLN A 165 9.09 10.98 -24.60
C GLN A 165 9.18 9.86 -25.63
N ARG A 166 10.25 9.91 -26.45
CA ARG A 166 10.52 8.83 -27.38
C ARG A 166 11.03 7.61 -26.61
N MET A 167 10.40 6.47 -26.86
CA MET A 167 10.79 5.18 -26.29
C MET A 167 11.09 4.24 -27.43
N GLU A 168 12.26 3.61 -27.42
CA GLU A 168 12.76 2.78 -28.52
C GLU A 168 12.67 3.52 -29.87
N SER A 169 12.51 2.82 -30.98
CA SER A 169 12.45 3.45 -32.30
C SER A 169 11.09 3.99 -32.70
N SER A 170 10.00 3.60 -32.04
CA SER A 170 8.65 3.76 -32.60
C SER A 170 7.59 4.30 -31.63
N TYR A 171 7.85 4.36 -30.32
CA TYR A 171 6.85 4.76 -29.34
C TYR A 171 7.03 6.21 -28.90
N TRP A 172 5.92 6.91 -28.62
CA TRP A 172 5.85 8.25 -28.09
C TRP A 172 4.83 8.30 -26.96
N ASP A 173 5.29 8.11 -25.72
CA ASP A 173 4.39 7.97 -24.56
C ASP A 173 5.06 8.49 -23.29
N LYS A 174 4.27 8.58 -22.21
CA LYS A 174 4.71 9.05 -20.89
C LYS A 174 5.31 7.94 -20.03
N VAL A 175 4.83 6.70 -20.18
CA VAL A 175 5.19 5.57 -19.31
C VAL A 175 6.22 4.68 -20.01
N PRO A 176 7.45 4.57 -19.48
CA PRO A 176 8.47 3.68 -20.03
C PRO A 176 8.01 2.21 -20.05
N LEU A 177 8.59 1.45 -20.96
CA LEU A 177 8.40 0.00 -20.97
C LEU A 177 9.24 -0.63 -19.86
N LYS A 178 8.65 -1.58 -19.13
CA LYS A 178 9.27 -2.22 -17.96
C LYS A 178 10.61 -2.88 -18.28
N TYR A 179 10.70 -3.49 -19.42
CA TYR A 179 11.84 -4.34 -19.80
C TYR A 179 12.86 -3.68 -20.75
N SER A 180 12.71 -2.38 -21.06
CA SER A 180 13.59 -1.67 -21.99
C SER A 180 15.08 -1.70 -21.59
N ASN A 181 15.37 -1.77 -20.31
CA ASN A 181 16.74 -1.77 -19.77
C ASN A 181 17.15 -3.11 -19.14
N PHE A 182 16.34 -4.16 -19.30
CA PHE A 182 16.68 -5.49 -18.75
C PHE A 182 17.82 -6.11 -19.53
N THR A 183 18.80 -6.62 -18.80
CA THR A 183 19.86 -7.48 -19.31
C THR A 183 19.41 -8.94 -19.31
N ASP A 184 20.18 -9.82 -19.97
CA ASP A 184 19.94 -11.27 -19.93
C ASP A 184 19.92 -11.78 -18.48
N GLN A 185 20.79 -11.26 -17.61
CA GLN A 185 20.85 -11.62 -16.18
C GLN A 185 19.58 -11.20 -15.44
N ASP A 186 18.99 -10.04 -15.77
CA ASP A 186 17.74 -9.57 -15.14
C ASP A 186 16.58 -10.50 -15.53
N PHE A 187 16.51 -10.93 -16.79
CA PHE A 187 15.51 -11.88 -17.23
C PHE A 187 15.69 -13.26 -16.57
N GLU A 188 16.90 -13.77 -16.49
CA GLU A 188 17.21 -15.03 -15.81
C GLU A 188 16.82 -14.95 -14.31
N ALA A 189 17.17 -13.86 -13.63
CA ALA A 189 16.85 -13.66 -12.21
C ALA A 189 15.34 -13.54 -11.96
N SER A 190 14.61 -12.90 -12.87
CA SER A 190 13.15 -12.77 -12.76
C SER A 190 12.41 -14.07 -13.08
N GLY A 191 12.98 -14.94 -13.89
CA GLY A 191 12.36 -16.14 -14.44
C GLY A 191 11.17 -15.85 -15.36
N VAL A 192 11.00 -14.60 -15.79
CA VAL A 192 9.89 -14.17 -16.66
C VAL A 192 10.21 -14.52 -18.10
N ARG A 193 9.27 -15.17 -18.79
CA ARG A 193 9.32 -15.34 -20.24
C ARG A 193 8.49 -14.25 -20.92
N TYR A 194 9.16 -13.35 -21.63
CA TYR A 194 8.57 -12.20 -22.30
C TYR A 194 8.56 -12.41 -23.81
N ALA A 195 7.40 -12.78 -24.37
CA ALA A 195 7.29 -13.10 -25.79
C ALA A 195 7.25 -11.84 -26.67
N PRO A 196 7.83 -11.88 -27.89
CA PRO A 196 7.83 -10.75 -28.82
C PRO A 196 6.42 -10.21 -29.10
N GLY A 197 6.29 -8.89 -29.26
CA GLY A 197 5.03 -8.23 -29.57
C GLY A 197 4.11 -8.02 -28.37
N SER A 198 4.54 -8.34 -27.15
CA SER A 198 3.86 -7.94 -25.93
C SER A 198 4.38 -6.59 -25.40
N ILE A 199 3.57 -5.91 -24.61
CA ILE A 199 3.89 -4.60 -24.02
C ILE A 199 3.61 -4.66 -22.51
N VAL A 200 4.63 -4.35 -21.72
CA VAL A 200 4.51 -4.21 -20.26
C VAL A 200 5.02 -2.82 -19.87
N ARG A 201 4.16 -2.01 -19.29
CA ARG A 201 4.51 -0.68 -18.81
C ARG A 201 5.18 -0.73 -17.43
N THR A 202 6.12 0.17 -17.17
CA THR A 202 6.65 0.42 -15.83
C THR A 202 5.49 0.70 -14.86
N GLY A 203 5.62 0.26 -13.60
CA GLY A 203 4.54 0.32 -12.62
C GLY A 203 3.55 -0.85 -12.69
N ALA A 204 3.76 -1.81 -13.60
CA ALA A 204 3.14 -3.12 -13.52
C ALA A 204 4.04 -4.08 -12.75
N TYR A 205 3.50 -4.77 -11.73
CA TYR A 205 4.20 -5.86 -11.07
C TYR A 205 3.98 -7.16 -11.84
N ILE A 206 5.08 -7.86 -12.09
CA ILE A 206 5.08 -9.19 -12.71
C ILE A 206 5.81 -10.13 -11.76
N GLY A 207 5.09 -11.12 -11.26
CA GLY A 207 5.63 -12.12 -10.37
C GLY A 207 6.63 -13.04 -11.07
N PRO A 208 7.51 -13.72 -10.32
CA PRO A 208 8.51 -14.62 -10.88
C PRO A 208 7.86 -15.78 -11.66
N GLN A 209 8.59 -16.31 -12.65
CA GLN A 209 8.18 -17.43 -13.49
C GLN A 209 6.90 -17.19 -14.35
N THR A 210 6.47 -15.94 -14.46
CA THR A 210 5.32 -15.56 -15.31
C THR A 210 5.69 -15.71 -16.79
N VAL A 211 4.74 -16.23 -17.59
CA VAL A 211 4.84 -16.27 -19.04
C VAL A 211 3.91 -15.21 -19.65
N ILE A 212 4.50 -14.21 -20.29
CA ILE A 212 3.77 -13.15 -21.00
C ILE A 212 3.75 -13.50 -22.48
N MET A 213 2.58 -13.91 -22.99
CA MET A 213 2.40 -14.31 -24.38
C MET A 213 2.37 -13.09 -25.31
N ASN A 214 2.63 -13.33 -26.60
CA ASN A 214 2.55 -12.29 -27.62
C ASN A 214 1.20 -11.57 -27.62
N GLN A 215 1.21 -10.28 -27.99
CA GLN A 215 0.06 -9.37 -28.00
C GLN A 215 -0.57 -9.08 -26.63
N ALA A 216 0.05 -9.52 -25.52
CA ALA A 216 -0.38 -9.09 -24.20
C ALA A 216 -0.03 -7.61 -23.97
N PHE A 217 -0.99 -6.85 -23.44
CA PHE A 217 -0.77 -5.49 -22.96
C PHE A 217 -1.01 -5.44 -21.46
N ILE A 218 0.05 -5.15 -20.69
CA ILE A 218 0.00 -5.04 -19.24
C ILE A 218 0.27 -3.59 -18.85
N ASN A 219 -0.76 -2.92 -18.36
CA ASN A 219 -0.72 -1.49 -18.07
C ASN A 219 -0.11 -1.19 -16.70
N ILE A 220 0.30 0.06 -16.50
CA ILE A 220 0.70 0.64 -15.21
C ILE A 220 -0.38 0.37 -14.16
N GLY A 221 0.03 -0.06 -12.96
CA GLY A 221 -0.86 -0.42 -11.86
C GLY A 221 -1.37 -1.87 -11.88
N ALA A 222 -1.10 -2.64 -12.93
CA ALA A 222 -1.44 -4.06 -12.96
C ALA A 222 -0.57 -4.85 -11.97
N TYR A 223 -1.17 -5.89 -11.37
CA TYR A 223 -0.48 -6.86 -10.52
C TYR A 223 -0.73 -8.26 -11.07
N VAL A 224 0.33 -8.88 -11.58
CA VAL A 224 0.33 -10.25 -12.09
C VAL A 224 1.11 -11.11 -11.11
N ALA A 225 0.44 -12.01 -10.40
CA ALA A 225 1.09 -12.99 -9.54
C ALA A 225 1.87 -14.02 -10.37
N GLY A 226 2.95 -14.55 -9.81
CA GLY A 226 3.68 -15.68 -10.40
C GLY A 226 2.95 -17.01 -10.18
#